data_6367b7a7b8a1adb5a0052297cc6e6aa1
#
_entry.id   6367b7a7b8a1adb5a0052297cc6e6aa1
#
_cell.length_a   1.000
_cell.length_b   1.000
_cell.length_c   1.000
_cell.angle_alpha   90.00
_cell.angle_beta   90.00
_cell.angle_gamma   90.00
#
_symmetry.space_group_name_H-M   'P 1'
#
loop_
_entity.id
_entity.type
_entity.pdbx_description
1 polymer ?
#
loop_
_entity_poly.entity_id
_entity_poly.type
_entity_poly.pdbx_seq_one_letter_code
_entity_poly.pdbx_strand_id
1 'polypeptide(L)'
;MTAVNAPVSGASRFPLRMAVFGVLAAGVVLVLVERGYRELEVQLAGAILRVVTSSGVYVAGNRESVYFGLSGDTPFGLRMTPECSSVFLLLPLLLVTAALLWFRPQNARRLFFSLGISAIAVILVNQLRILTIVGLVNGLGTDEGYYWGHTLLGSLVSVIGGAISLVLFVWLATRKTKAEKRAAA
;
A
#
# COMPACT_ATOMS: atom_id res chain seq x y z
N MET A 1 17.19 6.60 -51.38
CA MET A 1 15.80 6.28 -50.95
C MET A 1 15.66 6.70 -49.48
N THR A 2 15.14 7.86 -49.25
CA THR A 2 14.95 8.44 -47.92
C THR A 2 13.63 7.91 -47.37
N ALA A 3 13.72 7.10 -46.30
CA ALA A 3 12.53 6.65 -45.57
C ALA A 3 11.88 7.84 -44.86
N VAL A 4 10.74 8.25 -45.34
CA VAL A 4 9.89 9.28 -44.73
C VAL A 4 9.37 8.69 -43.41
N ASN A 5 9.86 9.20 -42.28
CA ASN A 5 9.29 8.91 -40.97
C ASN A 5 7.85 9.44 -40.93
N ALA A 6 6.88 8.56 -41.04
CA ALA A 6 5.47 8.90 -40.85
C ALA A 6 5.25 9.44 -39.42
N PRO A 7 4.57 10.57 -39.23
CA PRO A 7 4.28 11.09 -37.91
C PRO A 7 3.35 10.13 -37.16
N VAL A 8 3.76 9.69 -35.97
CA VAL A 8 2.95 8.87 -35.07
C VAL A 8 1.66 9.62 -34.78
N SER A 9 0.53 9.09 -35.24
CA SER A 9 -0.78 9.75 -35.23
C SER A 9 -1.21 10.13 -33.80
N GLY A 10 -1.74 11.34 -33.62
CA GLY A 10 -2.18 11.90 -32.34
C GLY A 10 -3.29 11.09 -31.62
N ALA A 11 -3.94 10.15 -32.31
CA ALA A 11 -4.98 9.27 -31.77
C ALA A 11 -4.48 8.31 -30.68
N SER A 12 -3.18 7.96 -30.66
CA SER A 12 -2.63 7.04 -29.65
C SER A 12 -2.29 7.69 -28.29
N ARG A 13 -2.33 9.03 -28.21
CA ARG A 13 -2.01 9.75 -26.96
C ARG A 13 -3.23 10.01 -26.08
N PHE A 14 -4.43 9.95 -26.62
CA PHE A 14 -5.67 10.22 -25.88
C PHE A 14 -5.93 9.18 -24.77
N PRO A 15 -5.95 7.85 -25.04
CA PRO A 15 -6.20 6.85 -24.01
C PRO A 15 -5.13 6.87 -22.90
N LEU A 16 -3.92 7.27 -23.23
CA LEU A 16 -2.85 7.39 -22.26
C LEU A 16 -3.05 8.55 -21.29
N ARG A 17 -3.42 9.73 -21.81
CA ARG A 17 -3.74 10.88 -20.96
C ARG A 17 -4.91 10.53 -20.01
N MET A 18 -5.91 9.83 -20.52
CA MET A 18 -7.00 9.32 -19.69
C MET A 18 -6.52 8.39 -18.58
N ALA A 19 -5.56 7.49 -18.87
CA ALA A 19 -4.99 6.60 -17.87
C ALA A 19 -4.22 7.38 -16.78
N VAL A 20 -3.43 8.40 -17.15
CA VAL A 20 -2.73 9.27 -16.18
C VAL A 20 -3.72 10.02 -15.30
N PHE A 21 -4.73 10.66 -15.91
CA PHE A 21 -5.78 11.34 -15.14
C PHE A 21 -6.56 10.38 -14.25
N GLY A 22 -6.83 9.14 -14.72
CA GLY A 22 -7.48 8.09 -13.93
C GLY A 22 -6.67 7.71 -12.69
N VAL A 23 -5.34 7.56 -12.82
CA VAL A 23 -4.46 7.25 -11.68
C VAL A 23 -4.41 8.42 -10.69
N LEU A 24 -4.32 9.66 -11.18
CA LEU A 24 -4.34 10.85 -10.30
C LEU A 24 -5.68 11.00 -9.61
N ALA A 25 -6.79 10.81 -10.34
CA ALA A 25 -8.13 10.83 -9.78
C ALA A 25 -8.32 9.74 -8.72
N ALA A 26 -7.79 8.52 -8.95
CA ALA A 26 -7.80 7.44 -7.97
C ALA A 26 -7.06 7.85 -6.68
N GLY A 27 -5.93 8.57 -6.77
CA GLY A 27 -5.24 9.12 -5.62
C GLY A 27 -6.08 10.13 -4.84
N VAL A 28 -6.75 11.04 -5.55
CA VAL A 28 -7.66 12.03 -4.93
C VAL A 28 -8.84 11.32 -4.25
N VAL A 29 -9.49 10.38 -4.95
CA VAL A 29 -10.59 9.60 -4.38
C VAL A 29 -10.14 8.84 -3.15
N LEU A 30 -8.97 8.20 -3.17
CA LEU A 30 -8.42 7.47 -2.03
C LEU A 30 -8.28 8.36 -0.80
N VAL A 31 -7.85 9.63 -0.97
CA VAL A 31 -7.78 10.61 0.13
C VAL A 31 -9.17 11.01 0.60
N LEU A 32 -10.13 11.22 -0.30
CA LEU A 32 -11.49 11.61 0.07
C LEU A 32 -12.27 10.52 0.80
N VAL A 33 -12.02 9.24 0.45
CA VAL A 33 -12.66 8.08 1.10
C VAL A 33 -11.76 7.42 2.16
N GLU A 34 -10.72 8.11 2.61
CA GLU A 34 -9.67 7.61 3.51
C GLU A 34 -10.27 6.97 4.78
N ARG A 35 -11.32 7.54 5.33
CA ARG A 35 -12.01 6.99 6.49
C ARG A 35 -12.60 5.60 6.22
N GLY A 36 -13.35 5.44 5.14
CA GLY A 36 -13.90 4.13 4.75
C GLY A 36 -12.80 3.10 4.44
N TYR A 37 -11.69 3.56 3.86
CA TYR A 37 -10.53 2.71 3.62
C TYR A 37 -9.91 2.22 4.95
N ARG A 38 -9.76 3.08 5.97
CA ARG A 38 -9.30 2.68 7.32
C ARG A 38 -10.24 1.68 7.98
N GLU A 39 -11.55 1.83 7.79
CA GLU A 39 -12.52 0.84 8.29
C GLU A 39 -12.25 -0.56 7.70
N LEU A 40 -11.93 -0.64 6.41
CA LEU A 40 -11.55 -1.92 5.76
C LEU A 40 -10.22 -2.46 6.29
N GLU A 41 -9.22 -1.61 6.49
CA GLU A 41 -7.93 -2.02 7.07
C GLU A 41 -8.10 -2.58 8.49
N VAL A 42 -8.93 -1.94 9.32
CA VAL A 42 -9.24 -2.42 10.67
C VAL A 42 -9.97 -3.76 10.65
N GLN A 43 -10.90 -3.95 9.71
CA GLN A 43 -11.58 -5.23 9.54
C GLN A 43 -10.60 -6.33 9.14
N LEU A 44 -9.69 -6.04 8.21
CA LEU A 44 -8.62 -6.95 7.81
C LEU A 44 -7.70 -7.30 8.98
N ALA A 45 -7.26 -6.28 9.74
CA ALA A 45 -6.44 -6.48 10.93
C ALA A 45 -7.16 -7.35 11.98
N GLY A 46 -8.44 -7.08 12.22
CA GLY A 46 -9.25 -7.89 13.12
C GLY A 46 -9.42 -9.33 12.65
N ALA A 47 -9.57 -9.56 11.34
CA ALA A 47 -9.62 -10.90 10.77
C ALA A 47 -8.30 -11.67 10.99
N ILE A 48 -7.16 -11.01 10.73
CA ILE A 48 -5.83 -11.61 10.97
C ILE A 48 -5.62 -11.89 12.45
N LEU A 49 -5.95 -10.94 13.34
CA LEU A 49 -5.79 -11.10 14.77
C LEU A 49 -6.62 -12.25 15.33
N ARG A 50 -7.84 -12.49 14.82
CA ARG A 50 -8.66 -13.65 15.21
C ARG A 50 -8.02 -14.99 14.89
N VAL A 51 -7.17 -15.04 13.86
CA VAL A 51 -6.46 -16.26 13.47
C VAL A 51 -5.17 -16.43 14.31
N VAL A 52 -4.49 -15.32 14.63
CA VAL A 52 -3.16 -15.32 15.26
C VAL A 52 -3.27 -15.33 16.79
N THR A 53 -4.36 -14.81 17.37
CA THR A 53 -4.54 -14.73 18.83
C THR A 53 -5.81 -15.43 19.30
N SER A 54 -5.74 -16.12 20.43
CA SER A 54 -6.87 -16.74 21.12
C SER A 54 -7.56 -15.83 22.14
N SER A 55 -7.03 -14.60 22.34
CA SER A 55 -7.40 -13.71 23.45
C SER A 55 -8.71 -12.93 23.25
N GLY A 56 -9.53 -13.29 22.26
CA GLY A 56 -10.76 -12.56 21.92
C GLY A 56 -10.47 -11.24 21.20
N VAL A 57 -11.09 -11.05 20.03
CA VAL A 57 -10.92 -9.85 19.18
C VAL A 57 -12.30 -9.31 18.79
N TYR A 58 -12.51 -8.02 19.05
CA TYR A 58 -13.70 -7.28 18.64
C TYR A 58 -13.30 -6.12 17.72
N VAL A 59 -14.00 -5.98 16.60
CA VAL A 59 -13.76 -4.91 15.61
C VAL A 59 -14.92 -3.92 15.66
N ALA A 60 -14.61 -2.66 15.99
CA ALA A 60 -15.53 -1.54 15.89
C ALA A 60 -15.17 -0.71 14.64
N GLY A 61 -15.62 -1.17 13.46
CA GLY A 61 -15.31 -0.53 12.17
C GLY A 61 -15.68 0.94 12.13
N ASN A 62 -16.86 1.32 12.60
CA ASN A 62 -17.35 2.70 12.67
C ASN A 62 -16.51 3.64 13.55
N ARG A 63 -15.66 3.09 14.43
CA ARG A 63 -14.69 3.81 15.28
C ARG A 63 -13.24 3.61 14.84
N GLU A 64 -13.04 3.00 13.69
CA GLU A 64 -11.72 2.64 13.15
C GLU A 64 -10.81 1.96 14.20
N SER A 65 -11.40 1.07 15.01
CA SER A 65 -10.74 0.49 16.19
C SER A 65 -10.86 -1.02 16.22
N VAL A 66 -9.77 -1.68 16.63
CA VAL A 66 -9.75 -3.11 16.94
C VAL A 66 -9.41 -3.28 18.41
N TYR A 67 -10.21 -4.08 19.11
CA TYR A 67 -10.04 -4.46 20.51
C TYR A 67 -9.54 -5.88 20.57
N PHE A 68 -8.53 -6.14 21.39
CA PHE A 68 -7.94 -7.46 21.59
C PHE A 68 -7.60 -7.70 23.06
N GLY A 69 -7.28 -8.94 23.42
CA GLY A 69 -7.05 -9.32 24.82
C GLY A 69 -8.33 -9.35 25.67
N LEU A 70 -9.51 -9.45 25.04
CA LEU A 70 -10.81 -9.36 25.74
C LEU A 70 -11.07 -10.53 26.69
N SER A 71 -10.39 -11.66 26.49
CA SER A 71 -10.48 -12.85 27.36
C SER A 71 -9.33 -12.89 28.40
N GLY A 72 -8.47 -11.88 28.45
CA GLY A 72 -7.32 -11.78 29.35
C GLY A 72 -7.45 -10.62 30.34
N ASP A 73 -6.42 -10.45 31.16
CA ASP A 73 -6.38 -9.44 32.24
C ASP A 73 -6.12 -8.01 31.72
N THR A 74 -5.71 -7.85 30.46
CA THR A 74 -5.31 -6.56 29.87
C THR A 74 -5.99 -6.31 28.51
N PRO A 75 -7.31 -6.03 28.50
CA PRO A 75 -7.98 -5.66 27.26
C PRO A 75 -7.44 -4.33 26.73
N PHE A 76 -7.11 -4.27 25.44
CA PHE A 76 -6.58 -3.08 24.79
C PHE A 76 -7.31 -2.75 23.49
N GLY A 77 -7.53 -1.46 23.22
CA GLY A 77 -8.13 -0.97 22.00
C GLY A 77 -7.12 -0.16 21.17
N LEU A 78 -6.82 -0.63 19.96
CA LEU A 78 -6.00 0.09 19.01
C LEU A 78 -6.89 0.83 18.02
N ARG A 79 -6.83 2.17 18.04
CA ARG A 79 -7.48 3.02 17.05
C ARG A 79 -6.53 3.30 15.90
N MET A 80 -7.00 3.09 14.67
CA MET A 80 -6.25 3.43 13.47
C MET A 80 -6.44 4.91 13.15
N THR A 81 -5.35 5.69 13.29
CA THR A 81 -5.30 7.10 12.89
C THR A 81 -4.94 7.23 11.41
N PRO A 82 -5.16 8.38 10.76
CA PRO A 82 -4.77 8.59 9.36
C PRO A 82 -3.31 8.23 9.08
N GLU A 83 -2.40 8.58 9.99
CA GLU A 83 -0.95 8.31 9.88
C GLU A 83 -0.62 6.81 9.95
N CYS A 84 -1.55 6.02 10.47
CA CYS A 84 -1.42 4.56 10.59
C CYS A 84 -2.02 3.82 9.39
N SER A 85 -2.62 4.53 8.42
CA SER A 85 -3.22 3.94 7.23
C SER A 85 -2.19 3.76 6.11
N SER A 86 -2.35 2.70 5.33
CA SER A 86 -1.53 2.47 4.13
C SER A 86 -1.81 3.47 2.99
N VAL A 87 -2.87 4.28 3.08
CA VAL A 87 -3.19 5.33 2.10
C VAL A 87 -1.98 6.20 1.82
N PHE A 88 -1.31 6.70 2.86
CA PHE A 88 -0.14 7.58 2.71
C PHE A 88 1.07 6.90 2.07
N LEU A 89 1.17 5.58 2.15
CA LEU A 89 2.20 4.80 1.44
C LEU A 89 1.79 4.51 -0.02
N LEU A 90 0.48 4.44 -0.31
CA LEU A 90 -0.04 4.24 -1.67
C LEU A 90 0.06 5.49 -2.53
N LEU A 91 -0.08 6.70 -1.95
CA LEU A 91 -0.03 7.95 -2.70
C LEU A 91 1.27 8.14 -3.50
N PRO A 92 2.47 7.97 -2.93
CA PRO A 92 3.72 8.03 -3.70
C PRO A 92 3.77 7.02 -4.84
N LEU A 93 3.26 5.80 -4.65
CA LEU A 93 3.21 4.79 -5.71
C LEU A 93 2.31 5.23 -6.87
N LEU A 94 1.14 5.83 -6.57
CA LEU A 94 0.23 6.36 -7.58
C LEU A 94 0.88 7.53 -8.34
N LEU A 95 1.57 8.45 -7.65
CA LEU A 95 2.28 9.56 -8.27
C LEU A 95 3.40 9.09 -9.20
N VAL A 96 4.23 8.14 -8.74
CA VAL A 96 5.30 7.57 -9.57
C VAL A 96 4.70 6.80 -10.76
N THR A 97 3.59 6.09 -10.56
CA THR A 97 2.88 5.41 -11.66
C THR A 97 2.37 6.41 -12.70
N ALA A 98 1.75 7.50 -12.28
CA ALA A 98 1.27 8.56 -13.19
C ALA A 98 2.44 9.19 -13.97
N ALA A 99 3.57 9.49 -13.30
CA ALA A 99 4.76 10.01 -13.94
C ALA A 99 5.36 9.02 -14.97
N LEU A 100 5.49 7.74 -14.61
CA LEU A 100 6.00 6.72 -15.52
C LEU A 100 5.06 6.47 -16.71
N LEU A 101 3.74 6.52 -16.51
CA LEU A 101 2.77 6.47 -17.61
C LEU A 101 2.92 7.65 -18.55
N TRP A 102 3.16 8.85 -18.02
CA TRP A 102 3.40 10.04 -18.83
C TRP A 102 4.64 9.93 -19.71
N PHE A 103 5.77 9.46 -19.15
CA PHE A 103 7.03 9.35 -19.87
C PHE A 103 7.21 8.07 -20.70
N ARG A 104 6.54 6.95 -20.31
CA ARG A 104 6.71 5.63 -20.94
C ARG A 104 5.36 4.93 -21.19
N PRO A 105 4.56 5.46 -22.11
CA PRO A 105 3.19 4.98 -22.40
C PRO A 105 3.11 3.52 -22.85
N GLN A 106 4.13 3.05 -23.57
CA GLN A 106 4.18 1.69 -24.10
C GLN A 106 4.19 0.60 -23.03
N ASN A 107 4.48 0.96 -21.79
CA ASN A 107 4.60 0.03 -20.66
C ASN A 107 3.38 0.05 -19.72
N ALA A 108 2.24 0.64 -20.13
CA ALA A 108 1.07 0.85 -19.26
C ALA A 108 0.60 -0.43 -18.55
N ARG A 109 0.41 -1.54 -19.29
CA ARG A 109 -0.03 -2.82 -18.70
C ARG A 109 0.91 -3.31 -17.59
N ARG A 110 2.20 -3.15 -17.80
CA ARG A 110 3.21 -3.55 -16.84
C ARG A 110 3.23 -2.64 -15.62
N LEU A 111 3.05 -1.32 -15.81
CA LEU A 111 2.96 -0.35 -14.73
C LEU A 111 1.76 -0.64 -13.83
N PHE A 112 0.59 -0.91 -14.40
CA PHE A 112 -0.59 -1.29 -13.61
C PHE A 112 -0.42 -2.61 -12.86
N PHE A 113 0.20 -3.61 -13.48
CA PHE A 113 0.51 -4.87 -12.80
C PHE A 113 1.49 -4.67 -11.64
N SER A 114 2.55 -3.88 -11.86
CA SER A 114 3.51 -3.52 -10.82
C SER A 114 2.87 -2.73 -9.69
N LEU A 115 1.98 -1.79 -10.01
CA LEU A 115 1.21 -1.02 -9.03
C LEU A 115 0.35 -1.95 -8.17
N GLY A 116 -0.39 -2.89 -8.77
CA GLY A 116 -1.22 -3.84 -8.05
C GLY A 116 -0.42 -4.69 -7.05
N ILE A 117 0.72 -5.27 -7.49
CA ILE A 117 1.59 -6.05 -6.60
C ILE A 117 2.13 -5.18 -5.46
N SER A 118 2.61 -3.97 -5.77
CA SER A 118 3.19 -3.09 -4.75
C SER A 118 2.14 -2.53 -3.79
N ALA A 119 0.91 -2.31 -4.26
CA ALA A 119 -0.20 -1.93 -3.38
C ALA A 119 -0.53 -3.04 -2.37
N ILE A 120 -0.56 -4.30 -2.82
CA ILE A 120 -0.73 -5.46 -1.92
C ILE A 120 0.43 -5.51 -0.91
N ALA A 121 1.68 -5.32 -1.35
CA ALA A 121 2.83 -5.28 -0.46
C ALA A 121 2.71 -4.19 0.61
N VAL A 122 2.28 -2.98 0.23
CA VAL A 122 2.05 -1.86 1.17
C VAL A 122 0.98 -2.21 2.20
N ILE A 123 -0.14 -2.81 1.77
CA ILE A 123 -1.21 -3.24 2.69
C ILE A 123 -0.67 -4.29 3.66
N LEU A 124 0.09 -5.28 3.19
CA LEU A 124 0.70 -6.31 4.04
C LEU A 124 1.70 -5.71 5.05
N VAL A 125 2.51 -4.74 4.62
CA VAL A 125 3.41 -4.01 5.53
C VAL A 125 2.62 -3.30 6.63
N ASN A 126 1.49 -2.67 6.29
CA ASN A 126 0.66 -2.01 7.28
C ASN A 126 0.01 -3.02 8.26
N GLN A 127 -0.43 -4.18 7.77
CA GLN A 127 -0.92 -5.25 8.65
C GLN A 127 0.19 -5.77 9.57
N LEU A 128 1.42 -5.95 9.06
CA LEU A 128 2.57 -6.35 9.87
C LEU A 128 2.87 -5.31 10.97
N ARG A 129 2.77 -4.02 10.65
CA ARG A 129 2.88 -2.94 11.65
C ARG A 129 1.87 -3.10 12.78
N ILE A 130 0.59 -3.34 12.46
CA ILE A 130 -0.47 -3.52 13.46
C ILE A 130 -0.17 -4.74 14.33
N LEU A 131 0.21 -5.86 13.72
CA LEU A 131 0.59 -7.09 14.45
C LEU A 131 1.80 -6.87 15.36
N THR A 132 2.78 -6.08 14.93
CA THR A 132 3.94 -5.71 15.76
C THR A 132 3.52 -4.93 16.98
N ILE A 133 2.62 -3.92 16.84
CA ILE A 133 2.10 -3.15 17.97
C ILE A 133 1.35 -4.06 18.94
N VAL A 134 0.44 -4.91 18.44
CA VAL A 134 -0.32 -5.85 19.26
C VAL A 134 0.59 -6.83 19.99
N GLY A 135 1.60 -7.39 19.30
CA GLY A 135 2.58 -8.29 19.92
C GLY A 135 3.36 -7.66 21.05
N LEU A 136 3.78 -6.39 20.88
CA LEU A 136 4.50 -5.65 21.91
C LEU A 136 3.61 -5.28 23.09
N VAL A 137 2.37 -4.87 22.86
CA VAL A 137 1.41 -4.60 23.93
C VAL A 137 1.14 -5.85 24.75
N ASN A 138 1.01 -7.02 24.10
CA ASN A 138 0.82 -8.28 24.80
C ASN A 138 2.07 -8.72 25.60
N GLY A 139 3.27 -8.41 25.13
CA GLY A 139 4.52 -8.84 25.76
C GLY A 139 5.09 -7.89 26.82
N LEU A 140 4.95 -6.58 26.60
CA LEU A 140 5.55 -5.52 27.44
C LEU A 140 4.51 -4.75 28.26
N GLY A 141 3.22 -5.06 28.08
CA GLY A 141 2.13 -4.29 28.68
C GLY A 141 1.71 -3.08 27.84
N THR A 142 0.65 -2.41 28.31
CA THR A 142 -0.07 -1.39 27.52
C THR A 142 0.81 -0.17 27.25
N ASP A 143 1.47 0.38 28.29
CA ASP A 143 2.18 1.66 28.17
C ASP A 143 3.49 1.51 27.39
N GLU A 144 4.36 0.63 27.84
CA GLU A 144 5.64 0.40 27.16
C GLU A 144 5.47 -0.27 25.78
N GLY A 145 4.61 -1.28 25.70
CA GLY A 145 4.35 -2.00 24.46
C GLY A 145 3.75 -1.09 23.37
N TYR A 146 2.83 -0.18 23.75
CA TYR A 146 2.28 0.79 22.82
C TYR A 146 3.31 1.85 22.41
N TYR A 147 4.07 2.40 23.37
CA TYR A 147 5.11 3.39 23.08
C TYR A 147 6.15 2.85 22.09
N TRP A 148 6.75 1.70 22.38
CA TRP A 148 7.74 1.08 21.48
C TRP A 148 7.12 0.60 20.17
N GLY A 149 5.93 0.02 20.23
CA GLY A 149 5.21 -0.51 19.07
C GLY A 149 4.75 0.56 18.12
N HIS A 150 4.15 1.63 18.62
CA HIS A 150 3.60 2.69 17.78
C HIS A 150 4.68 3.68 17.33
N THR A 151 5.50 4.19 18.26
CA THR A 151 6.40 5.30 17.99
C THR A 151 7.67 4.86 17.26
N LEU A 152 8.31 3.77 17.70
CA LEU A 152 9.60 3.34 17.13
C LEU A 152 9.43 2.24 16.08
N LEU A 153 9.02 1.04 16.50
CA LEU A 153 8.98 -0.12 15.59
C LEU A 153 7.91 0.01 14.53
N GLY A 154 6.74 0.55 14.87
CA GLY A 154 5.67 0.80 13.89
C GLY A 154 6.09 1.81 12.81
N SER A 155 6.79 2.89 13.19
CA SER A 155 7.34 3.85 12.24
C SER A 155 8.44 3.24 11.38
N LEU A 156 9.34 2.46 11.98
CA LEU A 156 10.42 1.76 11.29
C LEU A 156 9.87 0.77 10.25
N VAL A 157 8.88 -0.04 10.63
CA VAL A 157 8.20 -0.99 9.72
C VAL A 157 7.57 -0.24 8.53
N SER A 158 6.92 0.91 8.79
CA SER A 158 6.29 1.70 7.72
C SER A 158 7.32 2.30 6.76
N VAL A 159 8.41 2.88 7.28
CA VAL A 159 9.45 3.51 6.46
C VAL A 159 10.19 2.47 5.63
N ILE A 160 10.67 1.40 6.26
CA ILE A 160 11.40 0.33 5.57
C ILE A 160 10.48 -0.40 4.60
N GLY A 161 9.28 -0.79 5.04
CA GLY A 161 8.33 -1.50 4.21
C GLY A 161 7.83 -0.66 3.03
N GLY A 162 7.60 0.65 3.24
CA GLY A 162 7.26 1.59 2.18
C GLY A 162 8.41 1.73 1.17
N ALA A 163 9.65 1.86 1.63
CA ALA A 163 10.83 1.92 0.77
C ALA A 163 11.00 0.62 -0.05
N ILE A 164 10.87 -0.55 0.58
CA ILE A 164 10.92 -1.85 -0.10
C ILE A 164 9.81 -1.94 -1.15
N SER A 165 8.58 -1.53 -0.82
CA SER A 165 7.44 -1.56 -1.75
C SER A 165 7.67 -0.64 -2.96
N LEU A 166 8.27 0.53 -2.76
CA LEU A 166 8.62 1.45 -3.84
C LEU A 166 9.73 0.87 -4.73
N VAL A 167 10.78 0.30 -4.13
CA VAL A 167 11.86 -0.38 -4.87
C VAL A 167 11.30 -1.55 -5.67
N LEU A 168 10.44 -2.37 -5.08
CA LEU A 168 9.75 -3.48 -5.74
C LEU A 168 8.94 -2.96 -6.94
N PHE A 169 8.19 -1.88 -6.77
CA PHE A 169 7.43 -1.25 -7.85
C PHE A 169 8.34 -0.83 -9.00
N VAL A 170 9.40 -0.06 -8.72
CA VAL A 170 10.33 0.42 -9.75
C VAL A 170 11.02 -0.76 -10.45
N TRP A 171 11.46 -1.75 -9.69
CA TRP A 171 12.09 -2.95 -10.25
C TRP A 171 11.14 -3.73 -11.17
N LEU A 172 9.90 -3.98 -10.75
CA LEU A 172 8.90 -4.64 -11.58
C LEU A 172 8.54 -3.80 -12.82
N ALA A 173 8.43 -2.49 -12.68
CA ALA A 173 8.09 -1.56 -13.74
C ALA A 173 9.20 -1.42 -14.80
N THR A 174 10.47 -1.52 -14.41
CA THR A 174 11.63 -1.26 -15.29
C THR A 174 12.34 -2.52 -15.79
N ARG A 175 12.11 -3.67 -15.19
CA ARG A 175 12.76 -4.94 -15.52
C ARG A 175 12.49 -5.35 -16.98
N LYS A 176 13.51 -5.58 -17.79
CA LYS A 176 13.36 -6.08 -19.16
C LYS A 176 12.72 -7.47 -19.20
N THR A 177 11.77 -7.69 -20.10
CA THR A 177 11.18 -9.01 -20.32
C THR A 177 12.17 -9.96 -21.00
N LYS A 178 11.94 -11.29 -20.86
CA LYS A 178 12.79 -12.28 -21.54
C LYS A 178 12.81 -12.09 -23.07
N ALA A 179 11.69 -11.63 -23.65
CA ALA A 179 11.58 -11.34 -25.07
C ALA A 179 12.46 -10.14 -25.47
N GLU A 180 12.43 -9.04 -24.69
CA GLU A 180 13.28 -7.87 -24.92
C GLU A 180 14.78 -8.17 -24.74
N LYS A 181 15.12 -9.08 -23.82
CA LYS A 181 16.51 -9.54 -23.64
C LYS A 181 16.99 -10.38 -24.81
N ARG A 182 16.11 -11.24 -25.39
CA ARG A 182 16.44 -12.06 -26.56
C ARG A 182 16.55 -11.24 -27.86
N ALA A 183 15.80 -10.15 -27.96
CA ALA A 183 15.88 -9.24 -29.11
C ALA A 183 17.11 -8.32 -29.07
N ALA A 184 17.76 -8.19 -27.91
CA ALA A 184 18.94 -7.36 -27.71
C ALA A 184 20.26 -8.15 -27.66
N ALA A 185 20.20 -9.49 -27.75
CA ALA A 185 21.33 -10.42 -27.89
C ALA A 185 21.49 -10.91 -29.32
#